data_5f58934892231e5f96fd691ed72ad511
#
_entry.id   5f58934892231e5f96fd691ed72ad511
#
_cell.length_a   1.000
_cell.length_b   1.000
_cell.length_c   1.000
_cell.angle_alpha   90.00
_cell.angle_beta   90.00
_cell.angle_gamma   90.00
#
_symmetry.space_group_name_H-M   'P 1'
#
loop_
_entity.id
_entity.type
_entity.pdbx_description
1 polymer ?
#
loop_
_entity_poly.entity_id
_entity_poly.type
_entity_poly.pdbx_seq_one_letter_code
_entity_poly.pdbx_strand_id
1 'polypeptide(L)'
;MRRRFGLAGFGVLTVTACSRKQAPAVITQPRVRWRLVTSWPASLDTLFGGVRTLAAQVKQLTDGRFTLTPFAAGEIVPGLQVLDAVRSGTVEAGHTASYYYLGQNPALAFGTGVPFGLTPQQQNAWWYAGGGLAAMQSLYQDFGVITFPAGNTGAQMGGWFRREVPRLSDLKGLKMRLPGLGGKVMAQMGVNVQVLPGSELFLALERGALDAAEWVGPYDDLRLGLPRAARYYYYPGWWEPGPSVELLINLRAWEQLPLSYQKALELAAQASNLALLSQYEGRNQTALQQLKTGGTQLRPYGDDILKTAWQVTQDLLADQSRRSSAFQKIYQPWRQFQKESLTWEKTGSLSTIMGFAQP
;
A
#
# COMPACT_ATOMS: atom_id res chain seq x y z
N MET A 1 -99.70 33.21 -37.28
CA MET A 1 -98.80 33.23 -36.14
C MET A 1 -97.79 32.13 -36.36
N ARG A 2 -96.54 32.52 -36.73
CA ARG A 2 -95.44 31.60 -36.95
C ARG A 2 -94.33 31.90 -35.94
N ARG A 3 -94.06 30.95 -35.07
CA ARG A 3 -92.91 31.03 -34.17
C ARG A 3 -91.66 30.44 -34.83
N ARG A 4 -90.60 31.17 -34.89
CA ARG A 4 -89.26 30.73 -35.34
C ARG A 4 -88.49 30.24 -34.11
N PHE A 5 -87.98 29.04 -34.13
CA PHE A 5 -87.04 28.50 -33.22
C PHE A 5 -85.58 28.81 -33.71
N GLY A 6 -84.79 29.46 -32.87
CA GLY A 6 -83.38 29.68 -33.11
C GLY A 6 -82.55 28.50 -32.54
N LEU A 7 -81.69 27.93 -33.38
CA LEU A 7 -80.69 26.94 -32.93
C LEU A 7 -79.45 27.71 -32.40
N ALA A 8 -79.10 27.46 -31.12
CA ALA A 8 -77.85 27.92 -30.52
C ALA A 8 -76.84 26.83 -30.78
N GLY A 9 -75.74 27.21 -31.54
CA GLY A 9 -74.59 26.32 -31.77
C GLY A 9 -73.64 26.35 -30.56
N PHE A 10 -73.43 25.18 -29.96
CA PHE A 10 -72.36 25.00 -28.96
C PHE A 10 -71.02 24.76 -29.66
N GLY A 11 -70.08 25.71 -29.61
CA GLY A 11 -68.70 25.56 -30.02
C GLY A 11 -67.92 24.82 -28.96
N VAL A 12 -67.43 23.60 -29.26
CA VAL A 12 -66.50 22.83 -28.43
C VAL A 12 -65.08 23.35 -28.66
N LEU A 13 -64.52 24.11 -27.69
CA LEU A 13 -63.09 24.47 -27.67
C LEU A 13 -62.30 23.26 -27.20
N THR A 14 -61.64 22.55 -28.11
CA THR A 14 -60.63 21.54 -27.80
C THR A 14 -59.33 22.23 -27.39
N VAL A 15 -59.04 22.27 -26.10
CA VAL A 15 -57.72 22.68 -25.56
C VAL A 15 -56.74 21.53 -25.76
N THR A 16 -55.89 21.63 -26.79
CA THR A 16 -54.79 20.69 -27.02
C THR A 16 -53.68 21.01 -26.01
N ALA A 17 -53.65 20.29 -24.88
CA ALA A 17 -52.57 20.35 -23.91
C ALA A 17 -51.31 19.75 -24.54
N CYS A 18 -50.41 20.62 -25.02
CA CYS A 18 -49.05 20.24 -25.37
C CYS A 18 -48.29 19.77 -24.12
N SER A 19 -48.32 18.46 -23.87
CA SER A 19 -47.45 17.84 -22.86
C SER A 19 -46.01 17.96 -23.32
N ARG A 20 -45.28 19.01 -22.88
CA ARG A 20 -43.81 19.08 -23.01
C ARG A 20 -43.25 17.89 -22.23
N LYS A 21 -42.87 16.81 -22.93
CA LYS A 21 -41.96 15.81 -22.36
C LYS A 21 -40.68 16.54 -21.93
N GLN A 22 -40.56 16.78 -20.62
CA GLN A 22 -39.27 17.22 -20.05
C GLN A 22 -38.23 16.17 -20.45
N ALA A 23 -37.25 16.56 -21.26
CA ALA A 23 -36.11 15.71 -21.51
C ALA A 23 -35.46 15.38 -20.16
N PRO A 24 -35.06 14.12 -19.92
CA PRO A 24 -34.41 13.75 -18.67
C PRO A 24 -33.22 14.69 -18.42
N ALA A 25 -33.19 15.30 -17.23
CA ALA A 25 -32.09 16.16 -16.84
C ALA A 25 -30.78 15.37 -16.96
N VAL A 26 -29.89 15.77 -17.85
CA VAL A 26 -28.57 15.19 -17.97
C VAL A 26 -27.82 15.59 -16.70
N ILE A 27 -27.76 14.69 -15.73
CA ILE A 27 -26.94 14.88 -14.53
C ILE A 27 -25.49 14.80 -14.96
N THR A 28 -24.88 15.94 -15.26
CA THR A 28 -23.45 16.00 -15.58
C THR A 28 -22.67 15.93 -14.27
N GLN A 29 -21.92 14.83 -14.11
CA GLN A 29 -21.01 14.68 -12.99
C GLN A 29 -19.98 15.83 -12.96
N PRO A 30 -19.59 16.36 -11.79
CA PRO A 30 -18.66 17.48 -11.68
C PRO A 30 -17.27 17.11 -12.24
N ARG A 31 -16.51 18.12 -12.70
CA ARG A 31 -15.10 17.94 -13.02
C ARG A 31 -14.28 18.07 -11.73
N VAL A 32 -13.52 17.04 -11.37
CA VAL A 32 -12.67 17.01 -10.19
C VAL A 32 -11.20 16.81 -10.63
N ARG A 33 -10.30 17.55 -10.00
CA ARG A 33 -8.85 17.42 -10.21
C ARG A 33 -8.16 17.39 -8.86
N TRP A 34 -7.46 16.30 -8.57
CA TRP A 34 -6.72 16.11 -7.34
C TRP A 34 -5.23 15.96 -7.60
N ARG A 35 -4.42 16.40 -6.64
CA ARG A 35 -3.00 16.09 -6.54
C ARG A 35 -2.84 14.82 -5.74
N LEU A 36 -1.97 13.93 -6.20
CA LEU A 36 -1.65 12.68 -5.53
C LEU A 36 -0.15 12.62 -5.30
N VAL A 37 0.32 12.91 -4.09
CA VAL A 37 1.73 12.83 -3.71
C VAL A 37 2.11 11.40 -3.32
N THR A 38 3.40 11.04 -3.50
CA THR A 38 3.84 9.68 -3.20
C THR A 38 5.12 9.64 -2.36
N SER A 39 5.35 8.50 -1.70
CA SER A 39 6.62 8.19 -1.03
C SER A 39 7.69 7.64 -1.99
N TRP A 40 7.41 7.56 -3.29
CA TRP A 40 8.20 6.82 -4.26
C TRP A 40 9.01 7.74 -5.18
N PRO A 41 10.29 7.41 -5.45
CA PRO A 41 11.07 8.08 -6.49
C PRO A 41 10.49 7.79 -7.89
N ALA A 42 10.59 8.77 -8.79
CA ALA A 42 10.07 8.66 -10.17
C ALA A 42 10.73 7.52 -10.98
N SER A 43 11.92 7.07 -10.57
CA SER A 43 12.66 5.97 -11.23
C SER A 43 12.02 4.59 -11.05
N LEU A 44 11.12 4.41 -10.08
CA LEU A 44 10.45 3.14 -9.81
C LEU A 44 9.17 3.02 -10.61
N ASP A 45 9.24 2.32 -11.74
CA ASP A 45 8.10 2.04 -12.62
C ASP A 45 7.14 0.96 -12.07
N THR A 46 7.46 0.37 -10.93
CA THR A 46 6.59 -0.43 -10.07
C THR A 46 5.75 0.48 -9.18
N LEU A 47 6.30 0.98 -8.08
CA LEU A 47 5.58 1.77 -7.09
C LEU A 47 5.02 3.07 -7.69
N PHE A 48 5.87 3.92 -8.28
CA PHE A 48 5.39 5.17 -8.90
C PHE A 48 4.63 4.92 -10.21
N GLY A 49 5.04 3.92 -10.99
CA GLY A 49 4.32 3.48 -12.18
C GLY A 49 2.92 2.94 -11.87
N GLY A 50 2.78 2.19 -10.77
CA GLY A 50 1.49 1.73 -10.26
C GLY A 50 0.53 2.87 -9.93
N VAL A 51 1.03 3.94 -9.32
CA VAL A 51 0.24 5.15 -9.04
C VAL A 51 -0.22 5.84 -10.33
N ARG A 52 0.63 5.89 -11.35
CA ARG A 52 0.23 6.41 -12.68
C ARG A 52 -0.88 5.56 -13.30
N THR A 53 -0.79 4.25 -13.16
CA THR A 53 -1.82 3.32 -13.63
C THR A 53 -3.14 3.52 -12.87
N LEU A 54 -3.10 3.65 -11.55
CA LEU A 54 -4.27 3.97 -10.72
C LEU A 54 -4.93 5.28 -11.19
N ALA A 55 -4.15 6.34 -11.40
CA ALA A 55 -4.65 7.63 -11.88
C ALA A 55 -5.29 7.53 -13.27
N ALA A 56 -4.69 6.74 -14.17
CA ALA A 56 -5.24 6.48 -15.50
C ALA A 56 -6.56 5.72 -15.44
N GLN A 57 -6.68 4.73 -14.54
CA GLN A 57 -7.91 3.97 -14.34
C GLN A 57 -9.04 4.85 -13.80
N VAL A 58 -8.77 5.71 -12.79
CA VAL A 58 -9.78 6.66 -12.28
C VAL A 58 -10.26 7.59 -13.39
N LYS A 59 -9.35 8.13 -14.20
CA LYS A 59 -9.69 8.96 -15.34
C LYS A 59 -10.59 8.21 -16.32
N GLN A 60 -10.26 6.96 -16.66
CA GLN A 60 -11.05 6.13 -17.57
C GLN A 60 -12.43 5.81 -17.02
N LEU A 61 -12.53 5.39 -15.76
CA LEU A 61 -13.79 5.05 -15.09
C LEU A 61 -14.75 6.24 -14.92
N THR A 62 -14.26 7.46 -15.09
CA THR A 62 -15.02 8.69 -14.89
C THR A 62 -15.11 9.55 -16.17
N ASP A 63 -14.86 8.97 -17.34
CA ASP A 63 -14.88 9.65 -18.65
C ASP A 63 -14.02 10.93 -18.65
N GLY A 64 -12.87 10.91 -17.95
CA GLY A 64 -11.97 12.04 -17.83
C GLY A 64 -12.48 13.20 -16.95
N ARG A 65 -13.59 13.02 -16.26
CA ARG A 65 -14.16 14.05 -15.39
C ARG A 65 -13.49 14.13 -14.03
N PHE A 66 -12.96 13.00 -13.52
CA PHE A 66 -12.12 12.96 -12.34
C PHE A 66 -10.69 12.57 -12.71
N THR A 67 -9.73 13.42 -12.39
CA THR A 67 -8.32 13.20 -12.70
C THR A 67 -7.47 13.35 -11.44
N LEU A 68 -6.53 12.41 -11.28
CA LEU A 68 -5.46 12.47 -10.30
C LEU A 68 -4.15 12.83 -11.03
N THR A 69 -3.39 13.76 -10.47
CA THR A 69 -2.04 14.10 -10.97
C THR A 69 -1.02 13.55 -9.98
N PRO A 70 -0.31 12.44 -10.33
CA PRO A 70 0.73 11.88 -9.46
C PRO A 70 1.98 12.75 -9.41
N PHE A 71 2.55 12.87 -8.21
CA PHE A 71 3.82 13.54 -7.92
C PHE A 71 4.76 12.57 -7.20
N ALA A 72 5.99 12.49 -7.67
CA ALA A 72 7.01 11.68 -7.02
C ALA A 72 7.46 12.27 -5.68
N ALA A 73 8.12 11.47 -4.86
CA ALA A 73 8.68 11.90 -3.59
C ALA A 73 9.61 13.10 -3.76
N GLY A 74 9.36 14.18 -3.03
CA GLY A 74 10.15 15.41 -3.08
C GLY A 74 9.67 16.46 -4.08
N GLU A 75 8.72 16.16 -4.98
CA GLU A 75 8.19 17.16 -5.92
C GLU A 75 7.28 18.20 -5.24
N ILE A 76 6.45 17.77 -4.30
CA ILE A 76 5.59 18.67 -3.50
C ILE A 76 5.96 18.57 -2.02
N VAL A 77 6.08 17.35 -1.51
CA VAL A 77 6.43 17.07 -0.11
C VAL A 77 7.49 15.96 -0.04
N PRO A 78 8.34 15.93 1.00
CA PRO A 78 9.21 14.79 1.25
C PRO A 78 8.44 13.48 1.32
N GLY A 79 9.01 12.38 0.81
CA GLY A 79 8.33 11.09 0.70
C GLY A 79 7.85 10.48 2.02
N LEU A 80 8.42 10.88 3.16
CA LEU A 80 8.00 10.43 4.49
C LEU A 80 6.95 11.35 5.14
N GLN A 81 6.48 12.40 4.44
CA GLN A 81 5.49 13.37 4.94
C GLN A 81 4.13 13.29 4.20
N VAL A 82 3.90 12.21 3.45
CA VAL A 82 2.69 12.05 2.65
C VAL A 82 1.42 12.06 3.52
N LEU A 83 1.42 11.35 4.66
CA LEU A 83 0.27 11.36 5.57
C LEU A 83 -0.04 12.77 6.09
N ASP A 84 0.97 13.53 6.48
CA ASP A 84 0.80 14.88 7.02
C ASP A 84 0.24 15.84 5.96
N ALA A 85 0.69 15.70 4.70
CA ALA A 85 0.20 16.51 3.57
C ALA A 85 -1.28 16.21 3.25
N VAL A 86 -1.68 14.94 3.30
CA VAL A 86 -3.08 14.52 3.09
C VAL A 86 -3.95 14.96 4.26
N ARG A 87 -3.50 14.70 5.50
CA ARG A 87 -4.22 15.07 6.73
C ARG A 87 -4.50 16.56 6.82
N SER A 88 -3.53 17.39 6.49
CA SER A 88 -3.67 18.86 6.50
C SER A 88 -4.51 19.41 5.34
N GLY A 89 -4.82 18.61 4.32
CA GLY A 89 -5.49 19.05 3.10
C GLY A 89 -4.56 19.84 2.16
N THR A 90 -3.25 19.80 2.38
CA THR A 90 -2.26 20.37 1.43
C THR A 90 -2.40 19.72 0.06
N VAL A 91 -2.73 18.42 0.05
CA VAL A 91 -3.10 17.66 -1.13
C VAL A 91 -4.32 16.78 -0.81
N GLU A 92 -5.04 16.41 -1.85
CA GLU A 92 -6.27 15.63 -1.71
C GLU A 92 -6.00 14.14 -1.46
N ALA A 93 -4.91 13.61 -2.04
CA ALA A 93 -4.57 12.19 -1.96
C ALA A 93 -3.06 11.95 -1.83
N GLY A 94 -2.70 10.78 -1.30
CA GLY A 94 -1.33 10.31 -1.16
C GLY A 94 -1.22 8.80 -1.37
N HIS A 95 -0.06 8.32 -1.81
CA HIS A 95 0.22 6.89 -1.92
C HIS A 95 1.53 6.57 -1.20
N THR A 96 1.46 5.72 -0.17
CA THR A 96 2.55 5.52 0.79
C THR A 96 2.48 4.16 1.48
N ALA A 97 3.45 3.88 2.35
CA ALA A 97 3.43 2.78 3.29
C ALA A 97 3.14 3.31 4.71
N SER A 98 2.11 2.80 5.36
CA SER A 98 1.63 3.30 6.66
C SER A 98 2.67 3.17 7.78
N TYR A 99 3.58 2.23 7.71
CA TYR A 99 4.63 2.05 8.71
C TYR A 99 5.62 3.23 8.80
N TYR A 100 5.67 4.12 7.82
CA TYR A 100 6.50 5.34 7.94
C TYR A 100 6.00 6.26 9.07
N TYR A 101 4.78 6.08 9.52
CA TYR A 101 4.10 6.94 10.51
C TYR A 101 3.92 6.27 11.88
N LEU A 102 4.70 5.22 12.20
CA LEU A 102 4.66 4.54 13.51
C LEU A 102 4.94 5.46 14.70
N GLY A 103 5.62 6.60 14.47
CA GLY A 103 5.82 7.62 15.48
C GLY A 103 4.52 8.35 15.86
N GLN A 104 3.54 8.40 14.96
CA GLN A 104 2.23 9.01 15.21
C GLN A 104 1.26 8.01 15.85
N ASN A 105 1.21 6.77 15.34
CA ASN A 105 0.43 5.70 15.93
C ASN A 105 1.03 4.33 15.54
N PRO A 106 1.44 3.48 16.51
CA PRO A 106 2.05 2.19 16.22
C PRO A 106 1.12 1.21 15.49
N ALA A 107 -0.20 1.40 15.59
CA ALA A 107 -1.19 0.55 14.90
C ALA A 107 -1.17 0.74 13.37
N LEU A 108 -0.57 1.80 12.85
CA LEU A 108 -0.38 1.99 11.42
C LEU A 108 0.50 0.90 10.78
N ALA A 109 1.28 0.14 11.59
CA ALA A 109 2.03 -1.00 11.09
C ALA A 109 1.16 -2.02 10.32
N PHE A 110 -0.07 -2.25 10.77
CA PHE A 110 -0.95 -3.28 10.18
C PHE A 110 -1.36 -2.97 8.74
N GLY A 111 -1.40 -1.70 8.35
CA GLY A 111 -1.71 -1.30 6.98
C GLY A 111 -0.66 -1.77 5.98
N THR A 112 0.61 -1.70 6.33
CA THR A 112 1.69 -2.19 5.46
C THR A 112 2.04 -3.64 5.77
N GLY A 113 2.54 -3.93 6.98
CA GLY A 113 2.95 -5.29 7.34
C GLY A 113 3.58 -5.38 8.73
N VAL A 114 3.61 -6.59 9.23
CA VAL A 114 4.15 -6.95 10.55
C VAL A 114 5.25 -8.00 10.35
N PRO A 115 6.37 -7.91 11.06
CA PRO A 115 7.42 -8.93 10.98
C PRO A 115 6.88 -10.33 11.27
N PHE A 116 7.28 -11.32 10.47
CA PHE A 116 6.75 -12.69 10.48
C PHE A 116 5.23 -12.74 10.34
N GLY A 117 4.65 -11.75 9.66
CA GLY A 117 3.21 -11.54 9.51
C GLY A 117 2.60 -12.35 8.37
N LEU A 118 1.68 -11.69 7.67
CA LEU A 118 0.90 -12.29 6.60
C LEU A 118 1.68 -12.33 5.29
N THR A 119 1.56 -13.42 4.54
CA THR A 119 2.00 -13.51 3.14
C THR A 119 1.19 -12.55 2.25
N PRO A 120 1.60 -12.26 1.00
CA PRO A 120 0.86 -11.34 0.13
C PRO A 120 -0.60 -11.74 -0.07
N GLN A 121 -0.87 -13.03 -0.23
CA GLN A 121 -2.23 -13.56 -0.36
C GLN A 121 -3.02 -13.39 0.94
N GLN A 122 -2.43 -13.69 2.08
CA GLN A 122 -3.06 -13.55 3.40
C GLN A 122 -3.30 -12.07 3.75
N GLN A 123 -2.36 -11.17 3.40
CA GLN A 123 -2.51 -9.73 3.61
C GLN A 123 -3.67 -9.17 2.80
N ASN A 124 -3.80 -9.59 1.53
CA ASN A 124 -4.96 -9.23 0.71
C ASN A 124 -6.27 -9.81 1.27
N ALA A 125 -6.26 -11.07 1.75
CA ALA A 125 -7.42 -11.68 2.38
C ALA A 125 -7.82 -10.94 3.67
N TRP A 126 -6.84 -10.52 4.48
CA TRP A 126 -7.11 -9.70 5.66
C TRP A 126 -7.73 -8.35 5.29
N TRP A 127 -7.17 -7.65 4.30
CA TRP A 127 -7.69 -6.36 3.85
C TRP A 127 -9.14 -6.46 3.36
N TYR A 128 -9.44 -7.40 2.48
CA TYR A 128 -10.73 -7.43 1.74
C TYR A 128 -11.80 -8.32 2.38
N ALA A 129 -11.42 -9.31 3.21
CA ALA A 129 -12.35 -10.28 3.79
C ALA A 129 -12.16 -10.48 5.30
N GLY A 130 -10.97 -10.19 5.85
CA GLY A 130 -10.62 -10.41 7.26
C GLY A 130 -10.87 -9.22 8.18
N GLY A 131 -11.60 -8.19 7.72
CA GLY A 131 -11.93 -7.00 8.51
C GLY A 131 -10.85 -5.91 8.52
N GLY A 132 -9.73 -6.12 7.84
CA GLY A 132 -8.60 -5.19 7.81
C GLY A 132 -8.96 -3.81 7.27
N LEU A 133 -9.74 -3.75 6.18
CA LEU A 133 -10.16 -2.47 5.60
C LEU A 133 -10.94 -1.61 6.62
N ALA A 134 -11.94 -2.19 7.26
CA ALA A 134 -12.75 -1.48 8.25
C ALA A 134 -11.91 -1.03 9.46
N ALA A 135 -11.00 -1.90 9.94
CA ALA A 135 -10.12 -1.61 11.07
C ALA A 135 -9.16 -0.45 10.76
N MET A 136 -8.52 -0.48 9.58
CA MET A 136 -7.59 0.58 9.17
C MET A 136 -8.32 1.89 8.84
N GLN A 137 -9.48 1.84 8.18
CA GLN A 137 -10.28 3.03 7.95
C GLN A 137 -10.71 3.68 9.25
N SER A 138 -11.14 2.89 10.25
CA SER A 138 -11.47 3.41 11.58
C SER A 138 -10.27 4.08 12.25
N LEU A 139 -9.06 3.50 12.14
CA LEU A 139 -7.83 4.09 12.67
C LEU A 139 -7.50 5.42 11.98
N TYR A 140 -7.63 5.48 10.65
CA TYR A 140 -7.29 6.67 9.86
C TYR A 140 -8.30 7.82 10.03
N GLN A 141 -9.52 7.54 10.51
CA GLN A 141 -10.47 8.62 10.86
C GLN A 141 -9.92 9.57 11.92
N ASP A 142 -9.11 9.07 12.87
CA ASP A 142 -8.43 9.90 13.87
C ASP A 142 -7.46 10.92 13.24
N PHE A 143 -7.04 10.67 12.00
CA PHE A 143 -6.19 11.55 11.20
C PHE A 143 -6.97 12.41 10.19
N GLY A 144 -8.29 12.28 10.11
CA GLY A 144 -9.10 12.93 9.07
C GLY A 144 -8.79 12.41 7.66
N VAL A 145 -8.47 11.13 7.56
CA VAL A 145 -8.07 10.43 6.33
C VAL A 145 -8.90 9.16 6.15
N ILE A 146 -9.18 8.78 4.93
CA ILE A 146 -9.67 7.45 4.56
C ILE A 146 -8.60 6.72 3.75
N THR A 147 -8.48 5.41 3.93
CA THR A 147 -7.45 4.58 3.30
C THR A 147 -8.04 3.43 2.50
N PHE A 148 -7.31 3.03 1.45
CA PHE A 148 -7.55 1.82 0.66
C PHE A 148 -6.22 1.15 0.34
N PRO A 149 -6.12 -0.21 0.40
CA PRO A 149 -4.95 -0.91 -0.13
C PRO A 149 -4.89 -0.68 -1.64
N ALA A 150 -3.75 -0.20 -2.13
CA ALA A 150 -3.57 0.21 -3.52
C ALA A 150 -2.28 -0.33 -4.14
N GLY A 151 -1.68 -1.31 -3.51
CA GLY A 151 -0.53 -2.07 -3.98
C GLY A 151 -0.05 -3.07 -2.95
N ASN A 152 0.61 -4.12 -3.43
CA ASN A 152 1.33 -5.09 -2.61
C ASN A 152 2.64 -5.42 -3.31
N THR A 153 3.76 -5.43 -2.58
CA THR A 153 5.10 -5.64 -3.17
C THR A 153 5.48 -7.11 -3.29
N GLY A 154 4.63 -8.02 -2.83
CA GLY A 154 5.02 -9.42 -2.68
C GLY A 154 5.97 -9.62 -1.50
N ALA A 155 6.52 -10.81 -1.39
CA ALA A 155 7.54 -11.10 -0.39
C ALA A 155 8.81 -10.30 -0.66
N GLN A 156 9.36 -9.68 0.37
CA GLN A 156 10.56 -8.86 0.24
C GLN A 156 11.84 -9.63 0.57
N MET A 157 12.96 -9.03 0.17
CA MET A 157 14.30 -9.53 0.49
C MET A 157 14.81 -8.95 1.83
N GLY A 158 15.81 -9.62 2.38
CA GLY A 158 16.43 -9.28 3.66
C GLY A 158 17.48 -8.16 3.60
N GLY A 159 17.52 -7.37 2.51
CA GLY A 159 18.35 -6.17 2.38
C GLY A 159 19.78 -6.41 1.92
N TRP A 160 20.42 -5.29 1.61
CA TRP A 160 21.78 -5.18 1.09
C TRP A 160 22.75 -4.81 2.19
N PHE A 161 23.86 -5.53 2.26
CA PHE A 161 24.91 -5.35 3.27
C PHE A 161 26.27 -5.15 2.61
N ARG A 162 27.06 -4.21 3.10
CA ARG A 162 28.43 -3.96 2.63
C ARG A 162 29.42 -5.02 3.12
N ARG A 163 29.11 -5.69 4.25
CA ARG A 163 29.86 -6.82 4.81
C ARG A 163 28.93 -7.96 5.19
N GLU A 164 29.46 -9.16 5.31
CA GLU A 164 28.69 -10.30 5.79
C GLU A 164 28.31 -10.17 7.27
N VAL A 165 27.13 -10.70 7.61
CA VAL A 165 26.57 -10.73 8.97
C VAL A 165 26.06 -12.13 9.26
N PRO A 166 26.95 -13.13 9.30
CA PRO A 166 26.55 -14.54 9.45
C PRO A 166 25.97 -14.86 10.83
N ARG A 167 26.22 -14.06 11.87
CA ARG A 167 25.79 -14.32 13.25
C ARG A 167 25.13 -13.09 13.85
N LEU A 168 24.33 -13.31 14.90
CA LEU A 168 23.67 -12.25 15.65
C LEU A 168 24.64 -11.18 16.18
N SER A 169 25.84 -11.59 16.62
CA SER A 169 26.89 -10.65 17.10
C SER A 169 27.32 -9.64 16.05
N ASP A 170 27.26 -10.01 14.77
CA ASP A 170 27.72 -9.18 13.65
C ASP A 170 26.75 -8.05 13.31
N LEU A 171 25.52 -8.11 13.82
CA LEU A 171 24.51 -7.05 13.71
C LEU A 171 24.77 -5.87 14.66
N LYS A 172 25.51 -6.10 15.75
CA LYS A 172 25.71 -5.10 16.80
C LYS A 172 26.45 -3.88 16.29
N GLY A 173 25.83 -2.70 16.46
CA GLY A 173 26.38 -1.42 16.04
C GLY A 173 26.29 -1.14 14.52
N LEU A 174 25.74 -2.06 13.73
CA LEU A 174 25.55 -1.91 12.29
C LEU A 174 24.56 -0.77 12.01
N LYS A 175 24.92 0.13 11.09
CA LYS A 175 24.05 1.23 10.67
C LYS A 175 23.17 0.74 9.51
N MET A 176 21.87 0.63 9.74
CA MET A 176 20.93 0.09 8.74
C MET A 176 19.74 0.99 8.52
N ARG A 177 19.36 1.17 7.27
CA ARG A 177 18.01 1.69 6.94
C ARG A 177 17.03 0.55 6.96
N LEU A 178 16.04 0.65 7.85
CA LEU A 178 14.93 -0.29 7.92
C LEU A 178 13.73 0.39 8.58
N PRO A 179 12.60 0.59 7.88
CA PRO A 179 11.39 1.19 8.46
C PRO A 179 10.56 0.18 9.23
N GLY A 180 9.47 0.66 9.78
CA GLY A 180 8.43 -0.20 10.33
C GLY A 180 8.80 -0.88 11.65
N LEU A 181 8.03 -1.91 11.96
CA LEU A 181 8.31 -2.74 13.15
C LEU A 181 9.58 -3.57 12.99
N GLY A 182 9.95 -3.94 11.75
CA GLY A 182 11.23 -4.61 11.47
C GLY A 182 12.42 -3.79 11.97
N GLY A 183 12.39 -2.47 11.74
CA GLY A 183 13.39 -1.55 12.27
C GLY A 183 13.44 -1.53 13.80
N LYS A 184 12.29 -1.54 14.46
CA LYS A 184 12.22 -1.62 15.94
C LYS A 184 12.79 -2.94 16.47
N VAL A 185 12.53 -4.06 15.81
CA VAL A 185 13.09 -5.38 16.17
C VAL A 185 14.60 -5.37 15.99
N MET A 186 15.11 -4.93 14.84
CA MET A 186 16.55 -4.85 14.59
C MET A 186 17.27 -3.92 15.57
N ALA A 187 16.63 -2.81 15.96
CA ALA A 187 17.20 -1.91 16.98
C ALA A 187 17.34 -2.61 18.35
N GLN A 188 16.37 -3.42 18.75
CA GLN A 188 16.46 -4.23 19.98
C GLN A 188 17.54 -5.34 19.89
N MET A 189 17.88 -5.76 18.66
CA MET A 189 18.98 -6.70 18.40
C MET A 189 20.34 -6.02 18.30
N GLY A 190 20.42 -4.69 18.56
CA GLY A 190 21.67 -3.91 18.63
C GLY A 190 22.06 -3.19 17.34
N VAL A 191 21.18 -3.11 16.34
CA VAL A 191 21.39 -2.37 15.09
C VAL A 191 21.05 -0.88 15.29
N ASN A 192 21.87 0.02 14.73
CA ASN A 192 21.57 1.45 14.68
C ASN A 192 20.67 1.72 13.47
N VAL A 193 19.36 1.75 13.71
CA VAL A 193 18.37 1.86 12.64
C VAL A 193 18.01 3.31 12.33
N GLN A 194 17.90 3.61 11.03
CA GLN A 194 17.43 4.90 10.50
C GLN A 194 16.31 4.66 9.49
N VAL A 195 15.46 5.66 9.27
CA VAL A 195 14.45 5.65 8.20
C VAL A 195 14.80 6.75 7.21
N LEU A 196 15.10 6.36 5.97
CA LEU A 196 15.44 7.25 4.86
C LEU A 196 14.51 6.94 3.67
N PRO A 197 14.19 7.95 2.84
CA PRO A 197 13.47 7.72 1.59
C PRO A 197 14.32 6.92 0.59
N GLY A 198 13.65 6.17 -0.32
CA GLY A 198 14.35 5.29 -1.27
C GLY A 198 15.37 6.00 -2.16
N SER A 199 15.13 7.27 -2.51
CA SER A 199 16.06 8.08 -3.33
C SER A 199 17.42 8.33 -2.69
N GLU A 200 17.56 8.18 -1.37
CA GLU A 200 18.81 8.47 -0.64
C GLU A 200 19.65 7.21 -0.37
N LEU A 201 19.08 6.00 -0.55
CA LEU A 201 19.68 4.76 -0.11
C LEU A 201 21.01 4.45 -0.81
N PHE A 202 21.06 4.62 -2.13
CA PHE A 202 22.28 4.35 -2.90
C PHE A 202 23.45 5.19 -2.38
N LEU A 203 23.28 6.49 -2.27
CA LEU A 203 24.32 7.40 -1.81
C LEU A 203 24.74 7.14 -0.35
N ALA A 204 23.78 6.83 0.52
CA ALA A 204 24.05 6.53 1.91
C ALA A 204 24.88 5.24 2.08
N LEU A 205 24.60 4.20 1.30
CA LEU A 205 25.38 2.97 1.25
C LEU A 205 26.75 3.21 0.61
N GLU A 206 26.82 3.87 -0.54
CA GLU A 206 28.05 4.12 -1.28
C GLU A 206 29.08 4.90 -0.44
N ARG A 207 28.63 5.96 0.25
CA ARG A 207 29.47 6.79 1.11
C ARG A 207 29.79 6.18 2.48
N GLY A 208 29.18 5.03 2.83
CA GLY A 208 29.37 4.38 4.13
C GLY A 208 28.66 5.08 5.30
N ALA A 209 27.69 5.96 5.02
CA ALA A 209 26.80 6.49 6.03
C ALA A 209 25.88 5.36 6.57
N LEU A 210 25.57 4.36 5.74
CA LEU A 210 24.92 3.11 6.09
C LEU A 210 25.85 1.92 5.80
N ASP A 211 25.77 0.89 6.63
CA ASP A 211 26.37 -0.43 6.43
C ASP A 211 25.43 -1.37 5.69
N ALA A 212 24.10 -1.15 5.84
CA ALA A 212 23.06 -1.94 5.24
C ALA A 212 21.80 -1.11 4.93
N ALA A 213 21.03 -1.54 3.94
CA ALA A 213 19.72 -0.98 3.63
C ALA A 213 18.80 -2.06 3.03
N GLU A 214 17.52 -1.99 3.36
CA GLU A 214 16.49 -2.72 2.64
C GLU A 214 15.64 -1.76 1.80
N TRP A 215 15.00 -2.28 0.77
CA TRP A 215 14.00 -1.55 0.02
C TRP A 215 12.79 -2.44 -0.28
N VAL A 216 12.82 -3.24 -1.32
CA VAL A 216 11.73 -4.17 -1.66
C VAL A 216 12.29 -5.54 -2.06
N GLY A 217 12.91 -5.61 -3.23
CA GLY A 217 13.31 -6.87 -3.82
C GLY A 217 14.11 -6.67 -5.11
N PRO A 218 14.47 -7.76 -5.80
CA PRO A 218 15.47 -7.75 -6.87
C PRO A 218 15.25 -6.67 -7.93
N TYR A 219 14.01 -6.47 -8.37
CA TYR A 219 13.73 -5.56 -9.47
C TYR A 219 13.93 -4.08 -9.10
N ASP A 220 13.31 -3.64 -8.01
CA ASP A 220 13.43 -2.26 -7.55
C ASP A 220 14.84 -1.95 -7.06
N ASP A 221 15.47 -2.90 -6.37
CA ASP A 221 16.81 -2.76 -5.81
C ASP A 221 17.87 -2.56 -6.92
N LEU A 222 17.71 -3.26 -8.06
CA LEU A 222 18.50 -3.01 -9.27
C LEU A 222 18.30 -1.58 -9.79
N ARG A 223 17.07 -1.09 -9.85
CA ARG A 223 16.74 0.26 -10.33
C ARG A 223 17.24 1.36 -9.44
N LEU A 224 17.30 1.12 -8.13
CA LEU A 224 17.92 2.02 -7.16
C LEU A 224 19.46 1.93 -7.17
N GLY A 225 20.02 0.94 -7.86
CA GLY A 225 21.47 0.78 -7.96
C GLY A 225 22.12 0.16 -6.73
N LEU A 226 21.37 -0.43 -5.81
CA LEU A 226 21.87 -0.95 -4.53
C LEU A 226 22.99 -1.98 -4.69
N PRO A 227 23.00 -2.90 -5.70
CA PRO A 227 24.07 -3.87 -5.90
C PRO A 227 25.43 -3.24 -6.22
N ARG A 228 25.49 -1.97 -6.65
CA ARG A 228 26.74 -1.25 -6.88
C ARG A 228 27.37 -0.73 -5.59
N ALA A 229 26.55 -0.50 -4.55
CA ALA A 229 26.98 0.05 -3.26
C ALA A 229 27.18 -1.01 -2.18
N ALA A 230 26.53 -2.19 -2.31
CA ALA A 230 26.61 -3.28 -1.36
C ALA A 230 26.66 -4.63 -2.10
N ARG A 231 27.44 -5.58 -1.56
CA ARG A 231 27.75 -6.83 -2.25
C ARG A 231 26.88 -8.01 -1.81
N TYR A 232 26.45 -8.02 -0.55
CA TYR A 232 25.74 -9.13 0.07
C TYR A 232 24.25 -8.85 0.13
N TYR A 233 23.45 -9.77 -0.41
CA TYR A 233 21.99 -9.65 -0.47
C TYR A 233 21.36 -10.75 0.34
N TYR A 234 20.77 -10.37 1.48
CA TYR A 234 20.23 -11.30 2.46
C TYR A 234 18.79 -11.69 2.17
N TYR A 235 18.38 -12.86 2.66
CA TYR A 235 17.02 -13.39 2.61
C TYR A 235 16.74 -14.33 3.79
N PRO A 236 15.47 -14.58 4.14
CA PRO A 236 14.26 -13.89 3.68
C PRO A 236 14.11 -12.50 4.31
N GLY A 237 13.25 -11.65 3.71
CA GLY A 237 12.81 -10.39 4.30
C GLY A 237 11.74 -10.61 5.37
N TRP A 238 12.10 -11.20 6.48
CA TRP A 238 11.21 -11.64 7.55
C TRP A 238 10.38 -10.51 8.18
N TRP A 239 10.79 -9.28 8.01
CA TRP A 239 10.07 -8.09 8.49
C TRP A 239 8.88 -7.68 7.63
N GLU A 240 8.85 -8.07 6.36
CA GLU A 240 7.80 -7.73 5.40
C GLU A 240 7.49 -8.91 4.46
N PRO A 241 6.78 -9.94 4.97
CA PRO A 241 6.47 -11.13 4.16
C PRO A 241 5.50 -10.84 3.00
N GLY A 242 4.64 -9.80 3.13
CA GLY A 242 3.66 -9.44 2.12
C GLY A 242 3.11 -8.02 2.31
N PRO A 243 3.96 -6.98 2.25
CA PRO A 243 3.55 -5.63 2.61
C PRO A 243 2.63 -5.00 1.58
N SER A 244 1.60 -4.32 2.08
CA SER A 244 0.72 -3.47 1.28
C SER A 244 1.18 -2.03 1.30
N VAL A 245 0.86 -1.30 0.23
CA VAL A 245 0.94 0.15 0.15
C VAL A 245 -0.46 0.73 -0.06
N GLU A 246 -0.68 1.94 0.44
CA GLU A 246 -2.02 2.47 0.62
C GLU A 246 -2.23 3.76 -0.17
N LEU A 247 -3.44 3.90 -0.70
CA LEU A 247 -4.00 5.17 -1.14
C LEU A 247 -4.66 5.84 0.06
N LEU A 248 -4.11 6.97 0.47
CA LEU A 248 -4.65 7.85 1.51
C LEU A 248 -5.41 9.01 0.86
N ILE A 249 -6.59 9.35 1.38
CA ILE A 249 -7.41 10.42 0.86
C ILE A 249 -7.85 11.31 2.03
N ASN A 250 -7.74 12.63 1.88
CA ASN A 250 -8.30 13.58 2.83
C ASN A 250 -9.80 13.33 2.99
N LEU A 251 -10.28 13.12 4.23
CA LEU A 251 -11.65 12.69 4.49
C LEU A 251 -12.68 13.71 3.98
N ARG A 252 -12.43 15.00 4.15
CA ARG A 252 -13.33 16.05 3.65
C ARG A 252 -13.40 16.08 2.12
N ALA A 253 -12.26 15.86 1.44
CA ALA A 253 -12.23 15.75 -0.02
C ALA A 253 -13.00 14.52 -0.50
N TRP A 254 -12.86 13.39 0.21
CA TRP A 254 -13.61 12.15 -0.06
C TRP A 254 -15.12 12.35 0.06
N GLU A 255 -15.58 12.95 1.14
CA GLU A 255 -17.01 13.19 1.43
C GLU A 255 -17.68 14.12 0.40
N GLN A 256 -16.92 14.98 -0.27
CA GLN A 256 -17.39 15.86 -1.33
C GLN A 256 -17.52 15.18 -2.70
N LEU A 257 -16.96 13.97 -2.85
CA LEU A 257 -17.05 13.26 -4.12
C LEU A 257 -18.43 12.65 -4.35
N PRO A 258 -18.92 12.66 -5.60
CA PRO A 258 -20.05 11.83 -6.01
C PRO A 258 -19.75 10.35 -5.70
N LEU A 259 -20.77 9.60 -5.32
CA LEU A 259 -20.63 8.17 -5.00
C LEU A 259 -19.96 7.37 -6.14
N SER A 260 -20.27 7.72 -7.40
CA SER A 260 -19.62 7.08 -8.56
C SER A 260 -18.12 7.30 -8.61
N TYR A 261 -17.62 8.47 -8.16
CA TYR A 261 -16.18 8.76 -8.12
C TYR A 261 -15.50 8.08 -6.93
N GLN A 262 -16.18 8.00 -5.79
CA GLN A 262 -15.72 7.20 -4.65
C GLN A 262 -15.54 5.73 -5.09
N LYS A 263 -16.54 5.16 -5.77
CA LYS A 263 -16.44 3.79 -6.30
C LYS A 263 -15.36 3.61 -7.36
N ALA A 264 -15.13 4.60 -8.21
CA ALA A 264 -14.03 4.58 -9.17
C ALA A 264 -12.66 4.52 -8.47
N LEU A 265 -12.45 5.28 -7.38
CA LEU A 265 -11.23 5.23 -6.57
C LEU A 265 -11.05 3.86 -5.89
N GLU A 266 -12.09 3.32 -5.26
CA GLU A 266 -12.06 1.99 -4.64
C GLU A 266 -11.66 0.90 -5.64
N LEU A 267 -12.32 0.86 -6.81
CA LEU A 267 -12.03 -0.12 -7.85
C LEU A 267 -10.64 0.04 -8.45
N ALA A 268 -10.19 1.28 -8.68
CA ALA A 268 -8.86 1.56 -9.17
C ALA A 268 -7.78 1.16 -8.15
N ALA A 269 -8.01 1.38 -6.84
CA ALA A 269 -7.11 0.94 -5.79
C ALA A 269 -7.00 -0.59 -5.74
N GLN A 270 -8.12 -1.33 -5.79
CA GLN A 270 -8.14 -2.79 -5.83
C GLN A 270 -7.42 -3.34 -7.06
N ALA A 271 -7.70 -2.78 -8.24
CA ALA A 271 -7.03 -3.18 -9.48
C ALA A 271 -5.52 -2.90 -9.43
N SER A 272 -5.12 -1.74 -8.87
CA SER A 272 -3.72 -1.38 -8.67
C SER A 272 -3.01 -2.33 -7.70
N ASN A 273 -3.69 -2.74 -6.63
CA ASN A 273 -3.15 -3.68 -5.65
C ASN A 273 -2.79 -5.03 -6.29
N LEU A 274 -3.70 -5.60 -7.08
CA LEU A 274 -3.46 -6.85 -7.80
C LEU A 274 -2.38 -6.69 -8.88
N ALA A 275 -2.45 -5.61 -9.65
CA ALA A 275 -1.51 -5.36 -10.74
C ALA A 275 -0.08 -5.19 -10.24
N LEU A 276 0.12 -4.48 -9.12
CA LEU A 276 1.44 -4.25 -8.54
C LEU A 276 2.05 -5.55 -8.02
N LEU A 277 1.28 -6.37 -7.29
CA LEU A 277 1.73 -7.70 -6.85
C LEU A 277 2.15 -8.57 -8.02
N SER A 278 1.32 -8.64 -9.08
CA SER A 278 1.63 -9.42 -10.28
C SER A 278 2.90 -8.94 -10.99
N GLN A 279 3.15 -7.61 -11.01
CA GLN A 279 4.37 -7.05 -11.59
C GLN A 279 5.62 -7.46 -10.79
N TYR A 280 5.58 -7.39 -9.46
CA TYR A 280 6.71 -7.80 -8.63
C TYR A 280 7.01 -9.28 -8.77
N GLU A 281 5.98 -10.14 -8.67
CA GLU A 281 6.15 -11.58 -8.82
C GLU A 281 6.77 -11.95 -10.19
N GLY A 282 6.31 -11.30 -11.26
CA GLY A 282 6.85 -11.55 -12.60
C GLY A 282 8.26 -11.00 -12.82
N ARG A 283 8.55 -9.78 -12.33
CA ARG A 283 9.82 -9.09 -12.61
C ARG A 283 10.95 -9.50 -11.69
N ASN A 284 10.66 -9.83 -10.42
CA ASN A 284 11.68 -10.23 -9.45
C ASN A 284 12.42 -11.48 -9.86
N GLN A 285 11.79 -12.43 -10.56
CA GLN A 285 12.41 -13.66 -11.02
C GLN A 285 13.60 -13.36 -11.97
N THR A 286 13.35 -12.57 -13.01
CA THR A 286 14.39 -12.16 -13.97
C THR A 286 15.44 -11.28 -13.32
N ALA A 287 15.03 -10.32 -12.48
CA ALA A 287 15.94 -9.43 -11.79
C ALA A 287 16.87 -10.19 -10.82
N LEU A 288 16.37 -11.21 -10.13
CA LEU A 288 17.20 -12.06 -9.26
C LEU A 288 18.28 -12.80 -10.06
N GLN A 289 17.97 -13.31 -11.25
CA GLN A 289 18.98 -13.93 -12.10
C GLN A 289 20.03 -12.92 -12.59
N GLN A 290 19.60 -11.70 -12.96
CA GLN A 290 20.53 -10.63 -13.32
C GLN A 290 21.48 -10.27 -12.15
N LEU A 291 20.98 -10.19 -10.93
CA LEU A 291 21.79 -9.96 -9.73
C LEU A 291 22.81 -11.07 -9.51
N LYS A 292 22.40 -12.33 -9.64
CA LYS A 292 23.31 -13.50 -9.48
C LYS A 292 24.42 -13.47 -10.53
N THR A 293 24.09 -13.26 -11.80
CA THR A 293 25.09 -13.17 -12.88
C THR A 293 25.98 -11.93 -12.77
N GLY A 294 25.47 -10.85 -12.19
CA GLY A 294 26.22 -9.62 -11.89
C GLY A 294 27.14 -9.72 -10.67
N GLY A 295 27.27 -10.88 -10.03
CA GLY A 295 28.19 -11.12 -8.91
C GLY A 295 27.65 -10.80 -7.51
N THR A 296 26.35 -10.50 -7.39
CA THR A 296 25.68 -10.35 -6.09
C THR A 296 25.77 -11.66 -5.29
N GLN A 297 26.16 -11.53 -4.03
CA GLN A 297 26.31 -12.65 -3.11
C GLN A 297 25.03 -12.84 -2.29
N LEU A 298 24.19 -13.78 -2.68
CA LEU A 298 23.01 -14.16 -1.88
C LEU A 298 23.44 -14.86 -0.60
N ARG A 299 22.83 -14.44 0.53
CA ARG A 299 23.08 -15.01 1.85
C ARG A 299 21.78 -15.25 2.60
N PRO A 300 21.54 -16.46 3.11
CA PRO A 300 20.47 -16.65 4.09
C PRO A 300 20.86 -16.00 5.42
N TYR A 301 19.86 -15.49 6.14
CA TYR A 301 20.07 -15.16 7.56
C TYR A 301 20.35 -16.41 8.37
N GLY A 302 21.27 -16.31 9.33
CA GLY A 302 21.54 -17.38 10.29
C GLY A 302 20.33 -17.68 11.19
N ASP A 303 20.21 -18.92 11.62
CA ASP A 303 19.13 -19.38 12.48
C ASP A 303 19.08 -18.63 13.82
N ASP A 304 20.23 -18.23 14.35
CA ASP A 304 20.35 -17.42 15.56
C ASP A 304 19.72 -16.04 15.40
N ILE A 305 19.94 -15.40 14.25
CA ILE A 305 19.31 -14.12 13.89
C ILE A 305 17.80 -14.29 13.78
N LEU A 306 17.32 -15.29 13.01
CA LEU A 306 15.89 -15.48 12.76
C LEU A 306 15.12 -15.85 14.05
N LYS A 307 15.69 -16.73 14.89
CA LYS A 307 15.10 -17.12 16.18
C LYS A 307 15.01 -15.93 17.14
N THR A 308 16.08 -15.13 17.22
CA THR A 308 16.10 -13.93 18.06
C THR A 308 15.12 -12.88 17.53
N ALA A 309 15.09 -12.63 16.22
CA ALA A 309 14.15 -11.71 15.60
C ALA A 309 12.69 -12.11 15.84
N TRP A 310 12.38 -13.39 15.74
CA TRP A 310 11.05 -13.93 16.09
C TRP A 310 10.68 -13.62 17.54
N GLN A 311 11.53 -13.97 18.51
CA GLN A 311 11.27 -13.73 19.92
C GLN A 311 11.05 -12.25 20.20
N VAL A 312 11.98 -11.40 19.75
CA VAL A 312 11.90 -9.93 19.92
C VAL A 312 10.63 -9.38 19.26
N THR A 313 10.21 -9.94 18.12
CA THR A 313 8.95 -9.54 17.47
C THR A 313 7.74 -9.86 18.38
N GLN A 314 7.66 -11.08 18.96
CA GLN A 314 6.54 -11.45 19.83
C GLN A 314 6.49 -10.52 21.06
N ASP A 315 7.64 -10.24 21.69
CA ASP A 315 7.75 -9.37 22.85
C ASP A 315 7.34 -7.93 22.50
N LEU A 316 7.78 -7.41 21.34
CA LEU A 316 7.42 -6.09 20.85
C LEU A 316 5.92 -5.96 20.60
N LEU A 317 5.31 -6.92 19.90
CA LEU A 317 3.87 -6.91 19.61
C LEU A 317 3.03 -6.97 20.88
N ALA A 318 3.43 -7.83 21.83
CA ALA A 318 2.78 -7.93 23.15
C ALA A 318 2.89 -6.61 23.94
N ASP A 319 4.08 -5.98 23.92
CA ASP A 319 4.30 -4.70 24.61
C ASP A 319 3.48 -3.56 23.98
N GLN A 320 3.48 -3.42 22.65
CA GLN A 320 2.67 -2.44 21.95
C GLN A 320 1.17 -2.64 22.22
N SER A 321 0.70 -3.90 22.28
CA SER A 321 -0.70 -4.23 22.60
C SER A 321 -1.09 -3.80 24.01
N ARG A 322 -0.16 -3.88 24.98
CA ARG A 322 -0.42 -3.42 26.37
C ARG A 322 -0.44 -1.89 26.47
N ARG A 323 0.40 -1.18 25.68
CA ARG A 323 0.59 0.28 25.79
C ARG A 323 -0.38 1.10 24.96
N SER A 324 -0.96 0.53 23.90
CA SER A 324 -1.80 1.23 22.94
C SER A 324 -3.12 0.49 22.73
N SER A 325 -4.22 1.11 23.15
CA SER A 325 -5.57 0.58 22.90
C SER A 325 -5.89 0.50 21.40
N ALA A 326 -5.43 1.46 20.62
CA ALA A 326 -5.58 1.45 19.15
C ALA A 326 -4.84 0.26 18.54
N PHE A 327 -3.60 0.00 18.97
CA PHE A 327 -2.84 -1.17 18.54
C PHE A 327 -3.54 -2.48 18.96
N GLN A 328 -3.99 -2.58 20.20
CA GLN A 328 -4.66 -3.77 20.73
C GLN A 328 -5.94 -4.11 19.94
N LYS A 329 -6.76 -3.10 19.62
CA LYS A 329 -8.01 -3.28 18.87
C LYS A 329 -7.80 -3.91 17.50
N ILE A 330 -6.67 -3.63 16.83
CA ILE A 330 -6.35 -4.19 15.51
C ILE A 330 -5.57 -5.50 15.68
N TYR A 331 -4.60 -5.55 16.61
CA TYR A 331 -3.71 -6.69 16.80
C TYR A 331 -4.46 -7.96 17.19
N GLN A 332 -5.44 -7.90 18.08
CA GLN A 332 -6.14 -9.10 18.55
C GLN A 332 -6.91 -9.81 17.43
N PRO A 333 -7.78 -9.15 16.63
CA PRO A 333 -8.41 -9.77 15.47
C PRO A 333 -7.41 -10.20 14.40
N TRP A 334 -6.37 -9.37 14.12
CA TRP A 334 -5.33 -9.68 13.14
C TRP A 334 -4.56 -10.95 13.52
N ARG A 335 -4.18 -11.10 14.78
CA ARG A 335 -3.50 -12.29 15.29
C ARG A 335 -4.35 -13.55 15.18
N GLN A 336 -5.65 -13.44 15.46
CA GLN A 336 -6.58 -14.55 15.28
C GLN A 336 -6.68 -14.94 13.80
N PHE A 337 -6.85 -13.94 12.92
CA PHE A 337 -6.86 -14.15 11.47
C PHE A 337 -5.57 -14.81 10.96
N GLN A 338 -4.40 -14.35 11.43
CA GLN A 338 -3.11 -14.97 11.09
C GLN A 338 -3.06 -16.44 11.49
N LYS A 339 -3.48 -16.78 12.72
CA LYS A 339 -3.51 -18.16 13.20
C LYS A 339 -4.41 -19.06 12.36
N GLU A 340 -5.58 -18.59 12.01
CA GLU A 340 -6.54 -19.30 11.17
C GLU A 340 -6.01 -19.48 9.73
N SER A 341 -5.41 -18.44 9.16
CA SER A 341 -4.78 -18.47 7.83
C SER A 341 -3.62 -19.46 7.77
N LEU A 342 -2.78 -19.51 8.81
CA LEU A 342 -1.68 -20.50 8.89
C LEU A 342 -2.21 -21.93 9.02
N THR A 343 -3.31 -22.12 9.72
CA THR A 343 -3.97 -23.45 9.84
C THR A 343 -4.52 -23.88 8.49
N TRP A 344 -5.20 -22.96 7.78
CA TRP A 344 -5.71 -23.21 6.43
C TRP A 344 -4.57 -23.54 5.46
N GLU A 345 -3.49 -22.75 5.47
CA GLU A 345 -2.33 -22.95 4.61
C GLU A 345 -1.71 -24.33 4.79
N LYS A 346 -1.50 -24.78 6.02
CA LYS A 346 -0.98 -26.12 6.33
C LYS A 346 -1.90 -27.25 5.85
N THR A 347 -3.21 -27.01 5.79
CA THR A 347 -4.19 -28.02 5.43
C THR A 347 -4.49 -28.00 3.94
N GLY A 348 -4.64 -26.82 3.37
CA GLY A 348 -5.14 -26.63 2.00
C GLY A 348 -4.10 -26.19 0.98
N SER A 349 -2.83 -25.99 1.39
CA SER A 349 -1.87 -25.39 0.48
C SER A 349 -1.25 -26.34 -0.50
N LEU A 350 -0.96 -25.77 -1.68
CA LEU A 350 -0.16 -26.37 -2.72
C LEU A 350 1.25 -26.79 -2.25
N SER A 351 1.77 -26.28 -1.13
CA SER A 351 3.09 -26.63 -0.62
C SER A 351 3.20 -28.14 -0.36
N THR A 352 2.13 -28.77 0.14
CA THR A 352 2.03 -30.21 0.30
C THR A 352 2.02 -30.93 -1.07
N ILE A 353 1.31 -30.37 -2.06
CA ILE A 353 1.23 -30.93 -3.42
C ILE A 353 2.54 -30.68 -4.18
N MET A 354 3.14 -29.51 -4.03
CA MET A 354 4.41 -29.15 -4.69
C MET A 354 5.60 -29.97 -4.17
N GLY A 355 5.53 -30.48 -2.96
CA GLY A 355 6.50 -31.46 -2.45
C GLY A 355 6.56 -32.75 -3.26
N PHE A 356 5.46 -33.13 -3.95
CA PHE A 356 5.42 -34.27 -4.86
C PHE A 356 5.82 -33.92 -6.30
N ALA A 357 5.86 -32.63 -6.66
CA ALA A 357 6.13 -32.16 -8.01
C ALA A 357 7.58 -31.67 -8.22
N GLN A 358 8.44 -31.79 -7.23
CA GLN A 358 9.88 -31.50 -7.40
C GLN A 358 10.56 -32.68 -8.06
N PRO A 359 11.32 -32.45 -9.16
CA PRO A 359 12.07 -33.48 -9.86
C PRO A 359 13.21 -34.04 -9.02
#